data_7ac71dcb9e501f654694fcb8340298c4
#
_entry.id   7ac71dcb9e501f654694fcb8340298c4
#
_cell.length_a   1.000
_cell.length_b   1.000
_cell.length_c   1.000
_cell.angle_alpha   90.00
_cell.angle_beta   90.00
_cell.angle_gamma   90.00
#
_symmetry.space_group_name_H-M   'P 1'
#
loop_
_entity.id
_entity.type
_entity.pdbx_description
1 polymer ?
#
loop_
_entity_poly.entity_id
_entity_poly.type
_entity_poly.pdbx_seq_one_letter_code
_entity_poly.pdbx_strand_id
1 'polypeptide(L)'
;MSCPSAFDDSSVVLNVPQTSLTGGWVNLMLLATKKDMSARVALLRMDRDRLITLPKPLHGNGNGLITRYAKPIAELPFAYPESLDDLCPIKFAIANTKAQKQRWRNLIASYHYLGYTTFAGAEGRYLIESSSGTIGAIGFAASPWSCAPRDNYIGWDKATREARLHLVVGNARFLILPQVRVVNLASYILSRVARRLPGDWQLAYGYQPVLLETFVESARFTEASYKAANWIRVGQTKGRGKLDRYNQYALSVKEVYLYPLHRNYRSILASPE
;
A
#
# COMPACT_ATOMS: atom_id res chain seq x y z
N MET A 1 30.45 -0.97 -22.82
CA MET A 1 29.38 -1.26 -23.78
C MET A 1 28.16 -0.50 -23.33
N SER A 2 27.89 0.63 -23.97
CA SER A 2 26.84 1.62 -23.65
C SER A 2 25.54 1.23 -24.32
N CYS A 3 24.46 1.18 -23.55
CA CYS A 3 23.09 1.08 -24.09
C CYS A 3 22.66 2.40 -24.71
N PRO A 4 22.07 2.43 -25.90
CA PRO A 4 21.57 3.65 -26.51
C PRO A 4 20.21 4.04 -25.93
N SER A 5 20.10 5.30 -25.55
CA SER A 5 18.84 6.00 -25.23
C SER A 5 18.05 6.21 -26.52
N ALA A 6 16.94 5.48 -26.68
CA ALA A 6 15.95 5.77 -27.73
C ALA A 6 14.94 6.79 -27.17
N PHE A 7 15.22 8.07 -27.34
CA PHE A 7 14.18 9.09 -27.41
C PHE A 7 13.71 9.14 -28.88
N ASP A 8 12.54 8.61 -29.14
CA ASP A 8 11.88 8.75 -30.43
C ASP A 8 11.17 10.11 -30.45
N ASP A 9 11.64 10.96 -31.33
CA ASP A 9 11.22 12.34 -31.54
C ASP A 9 9.92 12.34 -32.37
N SER A 10 8.80 11.87 -31.76
CA SER A 10 7.50 12.00 -32.37
C SER A 10 6.96 13.41 -32.13
N SER A 11 7.21 14.29 -33.09
CA SER A 11 6.75 15.67 -33.14
C SER A 11 5.23 15.79 -32.92
N VAL A 12 4.86 16.49 -31.84
CA VAL A 12 3.48 16.97 -31.63
C VAL A 12 3.20 18.03 -32.67
N VAL A 13 2.33 17.74 -33.64
CA VAL A 13 1.88 18.74 -34.62
C VAL A 13 0.86 19.65 -33.96
N LEU A 14 1.29 20.87 -33.64
CA LEU A 14 0.41 21.92 -33.15
C LEU A 14 -0.30 22.57 -34.33
N ASN A 15 -1.60 22.36 -34.46
CA ASN A 15 -2.43 23.10 -35.39
C ASN A 15 -2.88 24.40 -34.71
N VAL A 16 -2.10 25.46 -34.86
CA VAL A 16 -2.39 26.76 -34.26
C VAL A 16 -3.09 27.62 -35.33
N PRO A 17 -4.34 28.06 -35.12
CA PRO A 17 -4.91 29.12 -35.93
C PRO A 17 -4.12 30.41 -35.71
N GLN A 18 -3.68 31.06 -36.78
CA GLN A 18 -2.98 32.34 -36.70
C GLN A 18 -3.91 33.45 -36.21
N THR A 19 -4.08 33.57 -34.92
CA THR A 19 -4.58 34.78 -34.26
C THR A 19 -3.75 35.03 -33.00
N SER A 20 -3.14 36.18 -32.96
CA SER A 20 -2.25 36.73 -31.95
C SER A 20 -2.58 36.38 -30.52
N LEU A 21 -1.75 35.55 -29.89
CA LEU A 21 -1.75 35.32 -28.44
C LEU A 21 -0.35 35.59 -27.91
N THR A 22 -0.13 36.84 -27.57
CA THR A 22 1.04 37.25 -26.75
C THR A 22 0.77 36.96 -25.28
N GLY A 23 1.65 36.27 -24.64
CA GLY A 23 1.87 36.36 -23.17
C GLY A 23 1.41 35.21 -22.28
N GLY A 24 0.51 34.29 -22.68
CA GLY A 24 -0.05 33.29 -21.76
C GLY A 24 0.64 31.92 -21.74
N TRP A 25 1.36 31.57 -22.77
CA TRP A 25 1.81 30.17 -23.00
C TRP A 25 3.16 29.82 -22.39
N VAL A 26 4.03 30.79 -22.17
CA VAL A 26 5.36 30.56 -21.58
C VAL A 26 5.25 30.08 -20.12
N ASN A 27 4.21 30.51 -19.39
CA ASN A 27 4.00 30.10 -18.01
C ASN A 27 3.45 28.66 -17.86
N LEU A 28 2.81 28.11 -18.90
CA LEU A 28 2.27 26.75 -18.84
C LEU A 28 3.36 25.67 -18.98
N MET A 29 4.39 25.95 -19.79
CA MET A 29 5.53 25.04 -19.95
C MET A 29 6.44 24.98 -18.72
N LEU A 30 6.61 26.08 -17.98
CA LEU A 30 7.42 26.12 -16.76
C LEU A 30 6.75 25.43 -15.56
N LEU A 31 5.41 25.26 -15.59
CA LEU A 31 4.65 24.54 -14.56
C LEU A 31 4.60 23.02 -14.81
N ALA A 32 4.92 22.56 -16.03
CA ALA A 32 4.85 21.15 -16.41
C ALA A 32 5.92 20.26 -15.74
N THR A 33 7.01 20.82 -15.23
CA THR A 33 8.11 20.07 -14.64
C THR A 33 7.83 19.53 -13.23
N LYS A 34 6.71 19.89 -12.59
CA LYS A 34 6.38 19.46 -11.22
C LYS A 34 5.03 18.78 -11.02
N LYS A 35 4.18 18.65 -12.05
CA LYS A 35 2.84 18.01 -11.89
C LYS A 35 2.44 17.20 -13.12
N ASP A 36 3.08 16.07 -13.34
CA ASP A 36 2.81 15.14 -14.46
C ASP A 36 1.31 14.84 -14.66
N MET A 37 0.55 14.56 -13.58
CA MET A 37 -0.90 14.30 -13.66
C MET A 37 -1.71 15.51 -14.12
N SER A 38 -1.33 16.73 -13.73
CA SER A 38 -2.03 17.93 -14.15
C SER A 38 -1.77 18.26 -15.63
N ALA A 39 -0.54 18.03 -16.10
CA ALA A 39 -0.19 18.17 -17.51
C ALA A 39 -0.94 17.17 -18.38
N ARG A 40 -1.02 15.91 -17.99
CA ARG A 40 -1.81 14.87 -18.71
C ARG A 40 -3.29 15.24 -18.81
N VAL A 41 -3.90 15.71 -17.71
CA VAL A 41 -5.30 16.13 -17.73
C VAL A 41 -5.52 17.34 -18.64
N ALA A 42 -4.59 18.30 -18.66
CA ALA A 42 -4.67 19.45 -19.54
C ALA A 42 -4.57 19.03 -21.01
N LEU A 43 -3.59 18.20 -21.38
CA LEU A 43 -3.42 17.68 -22.73
C LEU A 43 -4.66 16.91 -23.22
N LEU A 44 -5.25 16.05 -22.39
CA LEU A 44 -6.46 15.31 -22.72
C LEU A 44 -7.69 16.23 -22.92
N ARG A 45 -7.75 17.35 -22.18
CA ARG A 45 -8.80 18.36 -22.41
C ARG A 45 -8.60 19.09 -23.72
N MET A 46 -7.37 19.51 -24.00
CA MET A 46 -7.04 20.19 -25.26
C MET A 46 -7.31 19.31 -26.49
N ASP A 47 -7.01 18.00 -26.40
CA ASP A 47 -7.33 17.03 -27.45
C ASP A 47 -8.87 16.88 -27.63
N ARG A 48 -9.62 16.77 -26.53
CA ARG A 48 -11.09 16.74 -26.56
C ARG A 48 -11.69 18.00 -27.18
N ASP A 49 -11.12 19.14 -26.83
CA ASP A 49 -11.56 20.47 -27.37
C ASP A 49 -11.02 20.74 -28.76
N ARG A 50 -10.34 19.75 -29.37
CA ARG A 50 -9.74 19.82 -30.75
C ARG A 50 -8.70 20.94 -30.92
N LEU A 51 -8.09 21.38 -29.86
CA LEU A 51 -7.01 22.38 -29.88
C LEU A 51 -5.66 21.74 -30.25
N ILE A 52 -5.48 20.45 -29.93
CA ILE A 52 -4.33 19.65 -30.34
C ILE A 52 -4.81 18.25 -30.75
N THR A 53 -3.92 17.49 -31.42
CA THR A 53 -4.13 16.06 -31.68
C THR A 53 -3.06 15.28 -30.97
N LEU A 54 -3.45 14.41 -30.03
CA LEU A 54 -2.51 13.54 -29.33
C LEU A 54 -2.12 12.34 -30.19
N PRO A 55 -0.87 11.86 -30.12
CA PRO A 55 -0.46 10.63 -30.77
C PRO A 55 -1.24 9.45 -30.19
N LYS A 56 -1.43 8.39 -31.00
CA LYS A 56 -2.07 7.17 -30.53
C LYS A 56 -1.30 6.60 -29.35
N PRO A 57 -1.98 6.14 -28.27
CA PRO A 57 -1.31 5.57 -27.11
C PRO A 57 -0.49 4.35 -27.52
N LEU A 58 0.78 4.29 -27.13
CA LEU A 58 1.70 3.18 -27.40
C LEU A 58 1.22 1.86 -26.76
N HIS A 59 0.47 1.96 -25.66
CA HIS A 59 -0.10 0.81 -24.96
C HIS A 59 -1.60 1.04 -24.71
N GLY A 60 -2.40 -0.02 -24.82
CA GLY A 60 -3.82 0.03 -24.45
C GLY A 60 -3.98 0.42 -22.98
N ASN A 61 -4.93 1.33 -22.71
CA ASN A 61 -5.27 1.70 -21.34
C ASN A 61 -5.92 0.51 -20.63
N GLY A 62 -5.21 -0.10 -19.69
CA GLY A 62 -5.74 -1.20 -18.84
C GLY A 62 -6.71 -0.75 -17.74
N ASN A 63 -7.03 0.56 -17.65
CA ASN A 63 -8.00 1.07 -16.67
C ASN A 63 -9.41 0.56 -17.03
N GLY A 64 -9.97 -0.27 -16.17
CA GLY A 64 -11.26 -0.90 -16.36
C GLY A 64 -11.20 -2.39 -16.76
N LEU A 65 -10.03 -2.91 -17.10
CA LEU A 65 -9.85 -4.35 -17.24
C LEU A 65 -9.78 -4.98 -15.83
N ILE A 66 -10.69 -5.91 -15.56
CA ILE A 66 -10.62 -6.73 -14.35
C ILE A 66 -9.39 -7.63 -14.47
N THR A 67 -8.28 -7.19 -13.91
CA THR A 67 -7.06 -7.99 -13.88
C THR A 67 -7.28 -9.11 -12.87
N ARG A 68 -7.48 -10.33 -13.33
CA ARG A 68 -7.49 -11.52 -12.47
C ARG A 68 -6.07 -11.83 -12.04
N TYR A 69 -5.62 -11.23 -10.93
CA TYR A 69 -4.23 -11.36 -10.46
C TYR A 69 -3.88 -12.73 -9.87
N ALA A 70 -4.86 -13.55 -9.55
CA ALA A 70 -4.61 -14.80 -8.87
C ALA A 70 -5.55 -15.90 -9.35
N LYS A 71 -5.01 -17.11 -9.44
CA LYS A 71 -5.81 -18.33 -9.59
C LYS A 71 -6.21 -18.80 -8.19
N PRO A 72 -7.44 -19.32 -7.99
CA PRO A 72 -7.79 -20.00 -6.75
C PRO A 72 -6.74 -21.09 -6.47
N ILE A 73 -6.32 -21.22 -5.22
CA ILE A 73 -5.48 -22.32 -4.79
C ILE A 73 -6.42 -23.44 -4.39
N ALA A 74 -6.19 -24.65 -4.92
CA ALA A 74 -6.85 -25.86 -4.43
C ALA A 74 -6.57 -25.98 -2.91
N GLU A 75 -7.52 -26.56 -2.17
CA GLU A 75 -7.41 -26.74 -0.74
C GLU A 75 -6.06 -27.37 -0.37
N LEU A 76 -5.40 -26.76 0.61
CA LEU A 76 -4.13 -27.26 1.10
C LEU A 76 -4.39 -28.53 1.90
N PRO A 77 -3.77 -29.67 1.55
CA PRO A 77 -4.19 -30.99 2.02
C PRO A 77 -3.69 -31.34 3.45
N PHE A 78 -3.32 -30.38 4.28
CA PHE A 78 -2.66 -30.68 5.54
C PHE A 78 -3.55 -30.38 6.76
N ALA A 79 -3.60 -31.34 7.69
CA ALA A 79 -3.96 -31.07 9.09
C ALA A 79 -2.80 -30.29 9.72
N TYR A 80 -3.08 -29.10 10.23
CA TYR A 80 -2.08 -28.31 10.94
C TYR A 80 -2.12 -28.66 12.43
N PRO A 81 -0.96 -28.64 13.12
CA PRO A 81 -0.90 -28.80 14.55
C PRO A 81 -1.79 -27.79 15.27
N GLU A 82 -2.27 -28.15 16.44
CA GLU A 82 -3.13 -27.32 17.28
C GLU A 82 -2.32 -26.43 18.26
N SER A 83 -1.04 -26.71 18.44
CA SER A 83 -0.18 -25.96 19.36
C SER A 83 0.81 -25.06 18.61
N LEU A 84 1.18 -23.95 19.25
CA LEU A 84 2.18 -23.02 18.73
C LEU A 84 3.58 -23.65 18.67
N ASP A 85 3.90 -24.50 19.65
CA ASP A 85 5.21 -25.15 19.74
C ASP A 85 5.44 -26.13 18.59
N ASP A 86 4.40 -26.84 18.18
CA ASP A 86 4.44 -27.76 17.03
C ASP A 86 4.62 -27.05 15.70
N LEU A 87 4.17 -25.79 15.60
CA LEU A 87 4.37 -24.95 14.41
C LEU A 87 5.79 -24.35 14.36
N CYS A 88 6.48 -24.28 15.47
CA CYS A 88 7.80 -23.66 15.53
C CYS A 88 8.89 -24.56 14.89
N PRO A 89 9.91 -23.97 14.24
CA PRO A 89 10.14 -22.54 14.09
C PRO A 89 9.31 -21.89 13.00
N ILE A 90 8.63 -20.79 13.35
CA ILE A 90 7.89 -19.98 12.36
C ILE A 90 8.85 -19.01 11.68
N LYS A 91 8.91 -19.08 10.35
CA LYS A 91 9.77 -18.24 9.50
C LYS A 91 8.94 -17.23 8.69
N PHE A 92 9.50 -16.04 8.51
CA PHE A 92 8.93 -14.99 7.67
C PHE A 92 9.76 -14.87 6.40
N ALA A 93 9.34 -15.53 5.32
CA ALA A 93 10.04 -15.49 4.05
C ALA A 93 9.59 -14.25 3.24
N ILE A 94 10.53 -13.34 2.94
CA ILE A 94 10.24 -12.19 2.07
C ILE A 94 9.92 -12.70 0.68
N ALA A 95 8.78 -12.30 0.13
CA ALA A 95 8.37 -12.70 -1.21
C ALA A 95 9.10 -11.87 -2.29
N ASN A 96 10.36 -12.19 -2.57
CA ASN A 96 11.21 -11.45 -3.52
C ASN A 96 11.17 -12.02 -4.93
N THR A 97 11.09 -13.35 -5.08
CA THR A 97 11.03 -14.00 -6.39
C THR A 97 9.65 -13.88 -7.03
N LYS A 98 9.59 -14.03 -8.36
CA LYS A 98 8.32 -14.04 -9.11
C LYS A 98 7.36 -15.11 -8.58
N ALA A 99 7.87 -16.30 -8.28
CA ALA A 99 7.09 -17.43 -7.75
C ALA A 99 6.52 -17.12 -6.36
N GLN A 100 7.36 -16.59 -5.43
CA GLN A 100 6.92 -16.21 -4.09
C GLN A 100 5.89 -15.07 -4.11
N LYS A 101 6.12 -14.05 -4.95
CA LYS A 101 5.14 -12.95 -5.16
C LYS A 101 3.81 -13.48 -5.68
N GLN A 102 3.85 -14.42 -6.63
CA GLN A 102 2.64 -15.03 -7.15
C GLN A 102 1.93 -15.88 -6.10
N ARG A 103 2.68 -16.69 -5.32
CA ARG A 103 2.12 -17.48 -4.21
C ARG A 103 1.46 -16.59 -3.17
N TRP A 104 2.11 -15.51 -2.75
CA TRP A 104 1.54 -14.55 -1.82
C TRP A 104 0.23 -13.94 -2.35
N ARG A 105 0.21 -13.51 -3.62
CA ARG A 105 -0.99 -12.96 -4.28
C ARG A 105 -2.13 -13.96 -4.29
N ASN A 106 -1.84 -15.21 -4.64
CA ASN A 106 -2.83 -16.27 -4.71
C ASN A 106 -3.45 -16.55 -3.34
N LEU A 107 -2.63 -16.62 -2.27
CA LEU A 107 -3.11 -16.80 -0.90
C LEU A 107 -4.05 -15.65 -0.48
N ILE A 108 -3.64 -14.41 -0.69
CA ILE A 108 -4.45 -13.25 -0.34
C ILE A 108 -5.74 -13.20 -1.17
N ALA A 109 -5.67 -13.49 -2.47
CA ALA A 109 -6.85 -13.47 -3.33
C ALA A 109 -7.87 -14.56 -2.99
N SER A 110 -7.39 -15.74 -2.55
CA SER A 110 -8.26 -16.90 -2.25
C SER A 110 -8.86 -16.84 -0.85
N TYR A 111 -8.10 -16.34 0.14
CA TYR A 111 -8.49 -16.52 1.55
C TYR A 111 -8.67 -15.21 2.33
N HIS A 112 -8.16 -14.07 1.83
CA HIS A 112 -8.34 -12.81 2.54
C HIS A 112 -9.65 -12.12 2.11
N TYR A 113 -10.48 -11.69 3.08
CA TYR A 113 -11.81 -11.11 2.83
C TYR A 113 -11.83 -9.87 1.90
N LEU A 114 -10.75 -9.07 1.88
CA LEU A 114 -10.60 -7.94 0.95
C LEU A 114 -10.05 -8.36 -0.41
N GLY A 115 -9.68 -9.63 -0.59
CA GLY A 115 -9.00 -10.08 -1.79
C GLY A 115 -7.67 -9.39 -2.03
N TYR A 116 -7.10 -9.63 -3.21
CA TYR A 116 -5.86 -9.02 -3.64
C TYR A 116 -6.10 -7.73 -4.42
N THR A 117 -5.38 -6.69 -4.03
CA THR A 117 -5.21 -5.45 -4.80
C THR A 117 -3.73 -5.07 -4.80
N THR A 118 -3.27 -4.35 -5.80
CA THR A 118 -1.90 -3.80 -5.82
C THR A 118 -1.71 -2.78 -4.71
N PHE A 119 -0.59 -2.86 -4.03
CA PHE A 119 -0.21 -1.85 -3.07
C PHE A 119 0.33 -0.60 -3.78
N ALA A 120 0.16 0.55 -3.17
CA ALA A 120 0.74 1.80 -3.64
C ALA A 120 2.00 2.12 -2.84
N GLY A 121 3.05 2.57 -3.53
CA GLY A 121 4.30 2.97 -2.88
C GLY A 121 5.15 1.80 -2.41
N ALA A 122 5.94 2.03 -1.37
CA ALA A 122 6.80 1.02 -0.76
C ALA A 122 5.97 -0.12 -0.16
N GLU A 123 6.41 -1.36 -0.36
CA GLU A 123 5.67 -2.56 0.08
C GLU A 123 6.59 -3.68 0.60
N GLY A 124 6.13 -4.41 1.60
CA GLY A 124 6.77 -5.62 2.11
C GLY A 124 5.78 -6.78 2.16
N ARG A 125 6.14 -7.92 1.58
CA ARG A 125 5.29 -9.12 1.54
C ARG A 125 6.03 -10.28 2.16
N TYR A 126 5.40 -10.94 3.13
CA TYR A 126 5.96 -12.11 3.78
C TYR A 126 5.02 -13.30 3.63
N LEU A 127 5.58 -14.44 3.26
CA LEU A 127 4.97 -15.75 3.48
C LEU A 127 5.33 -16.18 4.90
N ILE A 128 4.37 -16.69 5.63
CA ILE A 128 4.54 -17.21 6.98
C ILE A 128 4.62 -18.72 6.88
N GLU A 129 5.79 -19.25 7.20
CA GLU A 129 6.11 -20.66 7.01
C GLU A 129 6.44 -21.33 8.35
N SER A 130 5.96 -22.54 8.53
CA SER A 130 6.26 -23.43 9.66
C SER A 130 6.90 -24.72 9.18
N SER A 131 7.23 -25.63 10.09
CA SER A 131 7.63 -27.01 9.78
C SER A 131 6.60 -27.75 8.92
N SER A 132 5.30 -27.42 9.08
CA SER A 132 4.17 -28.02 8.34
C SER A 132 3.87 -27.31 7.01
N GLY A 133 4.67 -26.34 6.60
CA GLY A 133 4.48 -25.58 5.36
C GLY A 133 3.98 -24.14 5.58
N THR A 134 3.40 -23.55 4.55
CA THR A 134 2.89 -22.18 4.63
C THR A 134 1.60 -22.12 5.45
N ILE A 135 1.61 -21.33 6.52
CA ILE A 135 0.49 -21.14 7.44
C ILE A 135 -0.23 -19.80 7.27
N GLY A 136 0.35 -18.88 6.50
CA GLY A 136 -0.27 -17.58 6.29
C GLY A 136 0.55 -16.65 5.39
N ALA A 137 0.06 -15.42 5.30
CA ALA A 137 0.72 -14.35 4.56
C ALA A 137 0.43 -12.99 5.22
N ILE A 138 1.44 -12.12 5.26
CA ILE A 138 1.26 -10.76 5.77
C ILE A 138 1.87 -9.76 4.80
N GLY A 139 1.25 -8.59 4.68
CA GLY A 139 1.68 -7.56 3.74
C GLY A 139 1.62 -6.18 4.36
N PHE A 140 2.65 -5.41 4.07
CA PHE A 140 2.82 -4.04 4.47
C PHE A 140 2.89 -3.14 3.25
N ALA A 141 2.38 -1.92 3.38
CA ALA A 141 2.38 -0.92 2.31
C ALA A 141 2.54 0.48 2.88
N ALA A 142 2.81 1.44 2.00
CA ALA A 142 2.79 2.85 2.39
C ALA A 142 1.44 3.21 3.02
N SER A 143 1.50 4.01 4.08
CA SER A 143 0.32 4.48 4.82
C SER A 143 -0.55 5.41 3.97
N PRO A 144 -1.87 5.46 4.20
CA PRO A 144 -2.73 6.42 3.55
C PRO A 144 -2.30 7.85 3.89
N TRP A 145 -2.41 8.72 2.89
CA TRP A 145 -1.99 10.11 2.97
C TRP A 145 -2.58 10.87 4.18
N SER A 146 -3.83 10.58 4.55
CA SER A 146 -4.51 11.19 5.68
C SER A 146 -5.30 10.14 6.44
N CYS A 147 -5.16 10.13 7.76
CA CYS A 147 -5.91 9.30 8.69
C CYS A 147 -6.10 10.11 9.98
N ALA A 148 -7.27 10.72 10.16
CA ALA A 148 -7.52 11.63 11.28
C ALA A 148 -7.20 11.04 12.67
N PRO A 149 -7.58 9.78 13.01
CA PRO A 149 -7.21 9.18 14.30
C PRO A 149 -5.70 9.08 14.52
N ARG A 150 -4.96 8.63 13.50
CA ARG A 150 -3.50 8.58 13.53
C ARG A 150 -2.89 9.97 13.65
N ASP A 151 -3.33 10.89 12.79
CA ASP A 151 -2.78 12.23 12.68
C ASP A 151 -2.97 13.01 13.99
N ASN A 152 -4.15 12.90 14.61
CA ASN A 152 -4.45 13.49 15.92
C ASN A 152 -3.62 12.85 17.05
N TYR A 153 -3.43 11.51 17.00
CA TYR A 153 -2.66 10.80 18.01
C TYR A 153 -1.17 11.17 17.98
N ILE A 154 -0.59 11.37 16.78
CA ILE A 154 0.80 11.81 16.62
C ILE A 154 0.94 13.30 16.96
N GLY A 155 -0.06 14.14 16.61
CA GLY A 155 -0.07 15.56 16.87
C GLY A 155 0.73 16.39 15.86
N TRP A 156 1.00 15.84 14.67
CA TRP A 156 1.71 16.55 13.60
C TRP A 156 0.79 17.48 12.80
N ASP A 157 1.35 18.53 12.25
CA ASP A 157 0.69 19.37 11.27
C ASP A 157 0.75 18.77 9.85
N LYS A 158 0.17 19.45 8.89
CA LYS A 158 0.14 18.98 7.50
C LYS A 158 1.55 18.89 6.90
N ALA A 159 2.40 19.87 7.11
CA ALA A 159 3.74 19.94 6.52
C ALA A 159 4.64 18.84 7.09
N THR A 160 4.65 18.66 8.40
CA THR A 160 5.37 17.61 9.11
C THR A 160 4.87 16.22 8.67
N ARG A 161 3.55 16.05 8.56
CA ARG A 161 3.00 14.78 8.03
C ARG A 161 3.49 14.50 6.61
N GLU A 162 3.47 15.47 5.71
CA GLU A 162 3.94 15.30 4.34
C GLU A 162 5.41 14.89 4.27
N ALA A 163 6.25 15.45 5.13
CA ALA A 163 7.67 15.12 5.24
C ALA A 163 7.90 13.74 5.88
N ARG A 164 7.16 13.38 6.92
CA ARG A 164 7.43 12.21 7.77
C ARG A 164 6.55 10.98 7.53
N LEU A 165 5.51 11.06 6.68
CA LEU A 165 4.56 9.97 6.45
C LEU A 165 5.22 8.67 5.98
N HIS A 166 6.35 8.75 5.27
CA HIS A 166 7.10 7.58 4.81
C HIS A 166 7.61 6.70 5.98
N LEU A 167 7.77 7.27 7.17
CA LEU A 167 8.17 6.54 8.38
C LEU A 167 7.02 5.78 9.05
N VAL A 168 5.79 5.92 8.54
CA VAL A 168 4.61 5.17 8.98
C VAL A 168 4.25 4.15 7.91
N VAL A 169 4.13 2.87 8.29
CA VAL A 169 3.85 1.77 7.37
C VAL A 169 2.57 1.06 7.79
N GLY A 170 1.69 0.82 6.83
CA GLY A 170 0.42 0.16 7.03
C GLY A 170 0.51 -1.36 6.92
N ASN A 171 0.03 -2.12 7.92
CA ASN A 171 -0.28 -3.53 7.76
C ASN A 171 -1.55 -3.67 6.92
N ALA A 172 -1.36 -3.83 5.61
CA ALA A 172 -2.44 -3.79 4.62
C ALA A 172 -3.17 -5.11 4.46
N ARG A 173 -2.50 -6.24 4.71
CA ARG A 173 -3.07 -7.59 4.64
C ARG A 173 -2.45 -8.46 5.73
N PHE A 174 -3.29 -9.18 6.46
CA PHE A 174 -2.87 -10.20 7.39
C PHE A 174 -3.80 -11.40 7.25
N LEU A 175 -3.23 -12.54 6.92
CA LEU A 175 -3.91 -13.80 6.68
C LEU A 175 -3.23 -14.92 7.46
N ILE A 176 -3.98 -15.61 8.30
CA ILE A 176 -3.70 -16.97 8.73
C ILE A 176 -4.66 -17.86 7.97
N LEU A 177 -4.17 -18.96 7.41
CA LEU A 177 -5.00 -19.87 6.62
C LEU A 177 -6.13 -20.44 7.46
N PRO A 178 -7.34 -20.61 6.92
CA PRO A 178 -8.52 -21.04 7.67
C PRO A 178 -8.35 -22.39 8.40
N GLN A 179 -7.48 -23.24 7.86
CA GLN A 179 -7.17 -24.55 8.44
C GLN A 179 -6.28 -24.48 9.67
N VAL A 180 -5.56 -23.37 9.85
CA VAL A 180 -4.60 -23.17 10.98
C VAL A 180 -5.34 -22.51 12.13
N ARG A 181 -5.68 -23.30 13.15
CA ARG A 181 -6.45 -22.83 14.30
C ARG A 181 -5.64 -22.98 15.62
N VAL A 182 -4.60 -22.18 15.73
CA VAL A 182 -3.69 -22.22 16.88
C VAL A 182 -3.89 -20.97 17.73
N VAL A 183 -4.11 -21.18 19.03
CA VAL A 183 -4.28 -20.11 20.02
C VAL A 183 -3.03 -19.22 20.05
N ASN A 184 -3.22 -17.92 20.14
CA ASN A 184 -2.16 -16.89 20.18
C ASN A 184 -1.26 -16.80 18.93
N LEU A 185 -1.47 -17.59 17.89
CA LEU A 185 -0.64 -17.57 16.69
C LEU A 185 -0.64 -16.18 16.03
N ALA A 186 -1.79 -15.53 15.94
CA ALA A 186 -1.91 -14.22 15.28
C ALA A 186 -1.09 -13.14 16.03
N SER A 187 -1.20 -13.04 17.34
CA SER A 187 -0.43 -12.08 18.14
C SER A 187 1.07 -12.41 18.15
N TYR A 188 1.43 -13.69 18.14
CA TYR A 188 2.81 -14.14 17.99
C TYR A 188 3.41 -13.65 16.65
N ILE A 189 2.71 -13.87 15.53
CA ILE A 189 3.14 -13.45 14.21
C ILE A 189 3.28 -11.91 14.15
N LEU A 190 2.28 -11.17 14.61
CA LEU A 190 2.31 -9.70 14.62
C LEU A 190 3.51 -9.17 15.41
N SER A 191 3.78 -9.72 16.58
CA SER A 191 4.91 -9.32 17.41
C SER A 191 6.26 -9.63 16.75
N ARG A 192 6.41 -10.79 16.12
CA ARG A 192 7.68 -11.21 15.48
C ARG A 192 7.97 -10.43 14.21
N VAL A 193 6.95 -10.24 13.36
CA VAL A 193 7.14 -9.49 12.13
C VAL A 193 7.41 -8.01 12.39
N ALA A 194 6.78 -7.41 13.42
CA ALA A 194 7.04 -6.03 13.81
C ALA A 194 8.49 -5.77 14.19
N ARG A 195 9.13 -6.74 14.89
CA ARG A 195 10.56 -6.65 15.25
C ARG A 195 11.48 -6.76 14.05
N ARG A 196 11.10 -7.53 13.05
CA ARG A 196 11.91 -7.79 11.86
C ARG A 196 11.78 -6.71 10.80
N LEU A 197 10.58 -6.18 10.62
CA LEU A 197 10.22 -5.26 9.53
C LEU A 197 11.17 -4.05 9.37
N PRO A 198 11.62 -3.35 10.43
CA PRO A 198 12.51 -2.20 10.26
C PRO A 198 13.82 -2.53 9.55
N GLY A 199 14.42 -3.68 9.87
CA GLY A 199 15.65 -4.15 9.20
C GLY A 199 15.43 -4.50 7.74
N ASP A 200 14.38 -5.26 7.43
CA ASP A 200 14.03 -5.64 6.07
C ASP A 200 13.66 -4.39 5.23
N TRP A 201 12.99 -3.40 5.82
CA TRP A 201 12.63 -2.15 5.17
C TRP A 201 13.84 -1.27 4.88
N GLN A 202 14.79 -1.21 5.85
CA GLN A 202 16.07 -0.54 5.65
C GLN A 202 16.85 -1.11 4.47
N LEU A 203 16.89 -2.44 4.34
CA LEU A 203 17.55 -3.12 3.22
C LEU A 203 16.88 -2.84 1.87
N ALA A 204 15.55 -2.73 1.87
CA ALA A 204 14.79 -2.54 0.63
C ALA A 204 14.71 -1.08 0.17
N TYR A 205 14.64 -0.13 1.11
CA TYR A 205 14.28 1.26 0.83
C TYR A 205 15.24 2.30 1.39
N GLY A 206 16.28 1.90 2.16
CA GLY A 206 17.29 2.81 2.71
C GLY A 206 16.87 3.58 3.96
N TYR A 207 15.70 3.30 4.55
CA TYR A 207 15.23 3.91 5.79
C TYR A 207 14.45 2.93 6.66
N GLN A 208 14.31 3.25 7.96
CA GLN A 208 13.52 2.44 8.89
C GLN A 208 12.20 3.12 9.24
N PRO A 209 11.06 2.42 9.15
CA PRO A 209 9.81 2.92 9.68
C PRO A 209 9.87 2.94 11.21
N VAL A 210 9.18 3.91 11.82
CA VAL A 210 9.14 4.08 13.28
C VAL A 210 7.78 3.74 13.87
N LEU A 211 6.75 3.61 13.01
CA LEU A 211 5.37 3.33 13.42
C LEU A 211 4.70 2.41 12.42
N LEU A 212 3.96 1.41 12.92
CA LEU A 212 3.00 0.67 12.11
C LEU A 212 1.59 1.18 12.36
N GLU A 213 0.73 1.08 11.34
CA GLU A 213 -0.71 1.27 11.46
C GLU A 213 -1.47 0.09 10.86
N THR A 214 -2.70 -0.13 11.30
CA THR A 214 -3.62 -1.07 10.68
C THR A 214 -5.08 -0.61 10.82
N PHE A 215 -5.92 -1.11 9.93
CA PHE A 215 -7.34 -0.81 9.87
C PHE A 215 -8.14 -2.09 10.01
N VAL A 216 -8.81 -2.28 11.15
CA VAL A 216 -9.55 -3.49 11.48
C VAL A 216 -11.05 -3.25 11.37
N GLU A 217 -11.74 -4.08 10.61
CA GLU A 217 -13.20 -4.03 10.48
C GLU A 217 -13.84 -4.75 11.68
N SER A 218 -14.28 -3.98 12.68
CA SER A 218 -14.79 -4.50 13.95
C SER A 218 -16.06 -5.36 13.79
N ALA A 219 -16.84 -5.12 12.73
CA ALA A 219 -17.98 -5.97 12.42
C ALA A 219 -17.60 -7.42 12.04
N ARG A 220 -16.34 -7.66 11.66
CA ARG A 220 -15.83 -8.97 11.22
C ARG A 220 -14.83 -9.60 12.18
N PHE A 221 -14.07 -8.79 12.89
CA PHE A 221 -12.93 -9.25 13.70
C PHE A 221 -12.98 -8.66 15.11
N THR A 222 -12.70 -9.49 16.10
CA THR A 222 -12.72 -9.12 17.53
C THR A 222 -11.53 -8.26 17.96
N GLU A 223 -10.56 -7.96 17.05
CA GLU A 223 -9.37 -7.15 17.35
C GLU A 223 -8.43 -7.77 18.43
N ALA A 224 -8.81 -8.90 19.01
CA ALA A 224 -8.08 -9.54 20.11
C ALA A 224 -6.60 -9.76 19.79
N SER A 225 -6.28 -10.15 18.56
CA SER A 225 -4.90 -10.40 18.12
C SER A 225 -4.03 -9.16 18.15
N TYR A 226 -4.56 -8.01 17.73
CA TYR A 226 -3.83 -6.73 17.76
C TYR A 226 -3.66 -6.24 19.19
N LYS A 227 -4.70 -6.31 20.01
CA LYS A 227 -4.63 -5.98 21.45
C LYS A 227 -3.60 -6.85 22.18
N ALA A 228 -3.64 -8.19 21.95
CA ALA A 228 -2.68 -9.13 22.52
C ALA A 228 -1.23 -8.92 22.03
N ALA A 229 -1.06 -8.32 20.86
CA ALA A 229 0.25 -7.94 20.33
C ALA A 229 0.67 -6.50 20.70
N ASN A 230 0.01 -5.88 21.69
CA ASN A 230 0.28 -4.53 22.23
C ASN A 230 0.12 -3.40 21.18
N TRP A 231 -0.79 -3.55 20.23
CA TRP A 231 -1.19 -2.45 19.35
C TRP A 231 -2.13 -1.49 20.08
N ILE A 232 -1.94 -0.22 19.86
CA ILE A 232 -2.65 0.87 20.55
C ILE A 232 -3.83 1.29 19.68
N ARG A 233 -5.07 1.17 20.19
CA ARG A 233 -6.25 1.71 19.51
C ARG A 233 -6.26 3.23 19.62
N VAL A 234 -6.40 3.93 18.49
CA VAL A 234 -6.36 5.39 18.45
C VAL A 234 -7.65 6.04 17.91
N GLY A 235 -8.62 5.24 17.49
CA GLY A 235 -9.92 5.72 17.03
C GLY A 235 -10.49 4.94 15.87
N GLN A 236 -11.44 5.54 15.16
CA GLN A 236 -12.17 4.92 14.06
C GLN A 236 -12.09 5.77 12.79
N THR A 237 -12.09 5.13 11.63
CA THR A 237 -12.30 5.79 10.34
C THR A 237 -13.75 6.22 10.18
N LYS A 238 -13.98 7.22 9.33
CA LYS A 238 -15.36 7.68 9.03
C LYS A 238 -16.05 6.87 7.92
N GLY A 239 -15.49 5.75 7.45
CA GLY A 239 -16.05 4.98 6.32
C GLY A 239 -15.91 5.68 4.96
N ARG A 240 -15.07 6.70 4.84
CA ARG A 240 -14.83 7.43 3.60
C ARG A 240 -13.88 6.66 2.70
N GLY A 241 -14.29 6.38 1.46
CA GLY A 241 -13.45 5.78 0.44
C GLY A 241 -12.44 6.76 -0.16
N LYS A 242 -11.33 6.24 -0.71
CA LYS A 242 -10.30 7.06 -1.40
C LYS A 242 -10.89 7.95 -2.52
N LEU A 243 -11.93 7.47 -3.20
CA LEU A 243 -12.60 8.14 -4.31
C LEU A 243 -13.97 8.73 -3.93
N ASP A 244 -14.29 8.79 -2.65
CA ASP A 244 -15.55 9.35 -2.16
C ASP A 244 -15.53 10.89 -2.23
N ARG A 245 -15.84 11.40 -3.42
CA ARG A 245 -15.91 12.85 -3.70
C ARG A 245 -17.13 13.53 -3.10
N TYR A 246 -18.19 12.76 -2.84
CA TYR A 246 -19.49 13.26 -2.42
C TYR A 246 -19.79 13.00 -0.94
N ASN A 247 -18.77 12.52 -0.17
CA ASN A 247 -18.89 12.19 1.25
C ASN A 247 -20.03 11.20 1.55
N GLN A 248 -20.20 10.18 0.70
CA GLN A 248 -21.25 9.16 0.84
C GLN A 248 -20.96 8.18 1.99
N TYR A 249 -19.70 8.12 2.47
CA TYR A 249 -19.27 7.24 3.57
C TYR A 249 -19.71 5.78 3.38
N ALA A 250 -19.64 5.29 2.14
CA ALA A 250 -20.16 3.97 1.75
C ALA A 250 -19.30 2.79 2.22
N LEU A 251 -18.12 3.04 2.79
CA LEU A 251 -17.26 1.98 3.31
C LEU A 251 -17.51 1.71 4.79
N SER A 252 -17.24 0.46 5.20
CA SER A 252 -17.30 0.09 6.63
C SER A 252 -16.38 0.95 7.49
N VAL A 253 -16.84 1.32 8.67
CA VAL A 253 -16.04 1.95 9.71
C VAL A 253 -15.00 0.92 10.20
N LYS A 254 -13.75 1.36 10.34
CA LYS A 254 -12.65 0.51 10.80
C LYS A 254 -11.99 1.12 12.01
N GLU A 255 -11.63 0.28 12.95
CA GLU A 255 -10.78 0.64 14.07
C GLU A 255 -9.34 0.87 13.57
N VAL A 256 -8.71 1.91 14.07
CA VAL A 256 -7.34 2.27 13.75
C VAL A 256 -6.44 1.89 14.91
N TYR A 257 -5.47 1.05 14.62
CA TYR A 257 -4.45 0.60 15.58
C TYR A 257 -3.08 1.03 15.13
N LEU A 258 -2.24 1.43 16.08
CA LEU A 258 -0.84 1.80 15.89
C LEU A 258 0.07 0.90 16.71
N TYR A 259 1.25 0.62 16.18
CA TYR A 259 2.29 -0.12 16.90
C TYR A 259 3.63 0.61 16.77
N PRO A 260 4.21 1.12 17.87
CA PRO A 260 5.52 1.76 17.87
C PRO A 260 6.63 0.75 17.55
N LEU A 261 7.43 1.06 16.53
CA LEU A 261 8.65 0.33 16.18
C LEU A 261 9.89 0.94 16.86
N HIS A 262 9.81 2.21 17.23
CA HIS A 262 10.86 2.94 17.91
C HIS A 262 10.31 3.63 19.16
N ARG A 263 11.04 3.60 20.27
CA ARG A 263 10.60 4.20 21.55
C ARG A 263 10.27 5.70 21.45
N ASN A 264 11.04 6.41 20.64
CA ASN A 264 10.89 7.88 20.45
C ASN A 264 10.08 8.20 19.18
N TYR A 265 9.20 7.31 18.72
CA TYR A 265 8.47 7.48 17.46
C TYR A 265 7.70 8.80 17.36
N ARG A 266 7.13 9.29 18.48
CA ARG A 266 6.38 10.56 18.48
C ARG A 266 7.28 11.77 18.21
N SER A 267 8.42 11.87 18.89
CA SER A 267 9.36 12.98 18.66
C SER A 267 9.92 12.92 17.23
N ILE A 268 10.25 11.73 16.71
CA ILE A 268 10.72 11.56 15.33
C ILE A 268 9.67 12.00 14.33
N LEU A 269 8.39 11.63 14.53
CA LEU A 269 7.30 11.98 13.61
C LEU A 269 6.85 13.44 13.74
N ALA A 270 6.95 14.04 14.91
CA ALA A 270 6.53 15.42 15.16
C ALA A 270 7.63 16.47 14.93
N SER A 271 8.90 16.04 14.76
CA SER A 271 9.99 16.98 14.49
C SER A 271 9.93 17.46 13.05
N PRO A 272 9.94 18.78 12.79
CA PRO A 272 10.27 19.31 11.48
C PRO A 272 11.68 18.85 11.07
N GLU A 273 11.95 18.82 9.78
CA GLU A 273 13.30 18.53 9.28
C GLU A 273 14.27 19.61 9.68
#